data_48092434f479ea8faa391bcb19970c48
#
_entry.id   48092434f479ea8faa391bcb19970c48
#
_cell.length_a   1.000
_cell.length_b   1.000
_cell.length_c   1.000
_cell.angle_alpha   90.00
_cell.angle_beta   90.00
_cell.angle_gamma   90.00
#
_symmetry.space_group_name_H-M   'P 1'
#
loop_
_entity.id
_entity.type
_entity.pdbx_description
1 polymer ?
#
loop_
_entity_poly.entity_id
_entity_poly.type
_entity_poly.pdbx_seq_one_letter_code
_entity_poly.pdbx_strand_id
1 'polypeptide(L)'
;ERLQPLFTPWKIGNVELKNRIVLTSMGGTDLFGWMEKNHFDEAGARFILEVAKNNVGLVLPGCQPVYNPMFGQWLYKNKKMYRDLAAWMPKLHATGAKLFVQLTAGFGRSFTVSKLMEDLYTNPVLRRVSKPFMDLDRICATASPTPNRWSDKVPSREMTVEEIHEMVDAFRRCAVLLQEAGVDGVEIHAVHEGYLLDQ
;
A
#
# COMPACT_ATOMS: atom_id res chain seq x y z
N GLU A 1 -9.25 25.57 25.02
CA GLU A 1 -9.22 26.57 23.94
C GLU A 1 -8.07 26.31 22.95
N ARG A 2 -6.81 26.07 23.41
CA ARG A 2 -5.62 25.90 22.55
C ARG A 2 -5.76 24.73 21.54
N LEU A 3 -6.45 23.65 21.88
CA LEU A 3 -6.61 22.48 21.03
C LEU A 3 -7.92 22.46 20.23
N GLN A 4 -8.78 23.46 20.43
CA GLN A 4 -10.06 23.53 19.73
C GLN A 4 -9.97 23.42 18.22
N PRO A 5 -8.97 24.00 17.52
CA PRO A 5 -8.85 23.88 16.07
C PRO A 5 -8.73 22.43 15.57
N LEU A 6 -8.22 21.48 16.38
CA LEU A 6 -8.11 20.06 16.01
C LEU A 6 -9.50 19.42 15.82
N PHE A 7 -10.51 19.93 16.51
CA PHE A 7 -11.87 19.38 16.51
C PHE A 7 -12.81 20.10 15.56
N THR A 8 -12.29 21.03 14.73
CA THR A 8 -13.07 21.70 13.70
C THR A 8 -13.05 20.88 12.40
N PRO A 9 -14.15 20.89 11.62
CA PRO A 9 -14.19 20.23 10.32
C PRO A 9 -13.09 20.70 9.38
N TRP A 10 -12.66 19.83 8.49
CA TRP A 10 -11.68 20.15 7.46
C TRP A 10 -12.10 19.53 6.13
N LYS A 11 -11.61 20.07 5.01
CA LYS A 11 -11.93 19.57 3.69
C LYS A 11 -10.65 19.24 2.92
N ILE A 12 -10.57 18.03 2.34
CA ILE A 12 -9.51 17.61 1.43
C ILE A 12 -10.16 17.32 0.08
N GLY A 13 -9.89 18.17 -0.91
CA GLY A 13 -10.59 18.11 -2.20
C GLY A 13 -12.11 18.26 -2.00
N ASN A 14 -12.87 17.24 -2.34
CA ASN A 14 -14.32 17.14 -2.15
C ASN A 14 -14.73 16.34 -0.91
N VAL A 15 -13.78 15.80 -0.15
CA VAL A 15 -14.05 15.00 1.06
C VAL A 15 -14.05 15.88 2.29
N GLU A 16 -15.15 15.87 3.03
CA GLU A 16 -15.29 16.59 4.30
C GLU A 16 -14.95 15.65 5.47
N LEU A 17 -14.05 16.11 6.34
CA LEU A 17 -13.62 15.43 7.57
C LEU A 17 -14.30 16.08 8.76
N LYS A 18 -14.79 15.28 9.73
CA LYS A 18 -15.42 15.79 10.95
C LYS A 18 -14.47 16.57 11.87
N ASN A 19 -13.15 16.34 11.74
CA ASN A 19 -12.10 17.01 12.50
C ASN A 19 -10.74 16.83 11.79
N ARG A 20 -9.65 17.36 12.38
CA ARG A 20 -8.29 17.35 11.83
C ARG A 20 -7.38 16.28 12.44
N ILE A 21 -7.97 15.27 13.09
CA ILE A 21 -7.23 14.16 13.70
C ILE A 21 -7.13 13.04 12.67
N VAL A 22 -5.91 12.64 12.36
CA VAL A 22 -5.59 11.64 11.34
C VAL A 22 -4.79 10.49 11.95
N LEU A 23 -5.23 9.25 11.71
CA LEU A 23 -4.35 8.07 11.85
C LEU A 23 -3.57 7.93 10.55
N THR A 24 -2.27 8.23 10.61
CA THR A 24 -1.38 8.14 9.45
C THR A 24 -1.00 6.70 9.14
N SER A 25 -0.58 6.44 7.90
CA SER A 25 -0.17 5.12 7.43
C SER A 25 1.03 4.58 8.21
N MET A 26 0.90 3.34 8.70
CA MET A 26 1.94 2.61 9.41
C MET A 26 1.95 1.15 8.96
N GLY A 27 3.13 0.55 8.81
CA GLY A 27 3.25 -0.90 8.61
C GLY A 27 2.59 -1.68 9.77
N GLY A 28 1.87 -2.75 9.43
CA GLY A 28 1.12 -3.55 10.40
C GLY A 28 -0.31 -3.05 10.70
N THR A 29 -0.76 -1.97 10.05
CA THR A 29 -2.16 -1.53 10.09
C THR A 29 -2.85 -1.72 8.74
N ASP A 30 -2.43 -2.74 8.01
CA ASP A 30 -2.83 -2.98 6.63
C ASP A 30 -4.25 -3.53 6.56
N LEU A 31 -5.00 -3.12 5.53
CA LEU A 31 -6.33 -3.66 5.24
C LEU A 31 -6.31 -4.82 4.24
N PHE A 32 -5.20 -5.01 3.51
CA PHE A 32 -5.16 -5.95 2.39
C PHE A 32 -4.05 -6.98 2.51
N GLY A 33 -3.55 -7.21 3.72
CA GLY A 33 -2.45 -8.11 4.04
C GLY A 33 -1.08 -7.48 3.84
N TRP A 34 -0.11 -7.88 4.67
CA TRP A 34 1.27 -7.42 4.63
C TRP A 34 2.21 -8.58 4.31
N MET A 35 2.99 -8.48 3.23
CA MET A 35 3.94 -9.52 2.77
C MET A 35 3.33 -10.92 2.58
N GLU A 36 2.04 -10.98 2.33
CA GLU A 36 1.28 -12.20 2.09
C GLU A 36 0.32 -12.01 0.90
N LYS A 37 -0.42 -13.06 0.58
CA LYS A 37 -1.42 -12.98 -0.49
C LYS A 37 -2.48 -11.93 -0.15
N ASN A 38 -2.75 -11.01 -1.09
CA ASN A 38 -3.75 -9.97 -0.89
C ASN A 38 -5.12 -10.55 -0.51
N HIS A 39 -5.68 -10.07 0.60
CA HIS A 39 -7.02 -10.39 1.09
C HIS A 39 -7.54 -9.22 1.92
N PHE A 40 -8.82 -9.20 2.26
CA PHE A 40 -9.33 -8.24 3.24
C PHE A 40 -8.94 -8.72 4.65
N ASP A 41 -8.11 -7.93 5.34
CA ASP A 41 -7.63 -8.26 6.69
C ASP A 41 -8.65 -7.83 7.75
N GLU A 42 -9.38 -8.80 8.29
CA GLU A 42 -10.36 -8.55 9.33
C GLU A 42 -9.74 -8.07 10.66
N ALA A 43 -8.50 -8.45 10.96
CA ALA A 43 -7.81 -8.00 12.16
C ALA A 43 -7.41 -6.54 12.05
N GLY A 44 -6.81 -6.16 10.93
CA GLY A 44 -6.53 -4.75 10.59
C GLY A 44 -7.80 -3.91 10.56
N ALA A 45 -8.86 -4.42 9.93
CA ALA A 45 -10.16 -3.74 9.88
C ALA A 45 -10.78 -3.51 11.27
N ARG A 46 -10.66 -4.47 12.20
CA ARG A 46 -11.10 -4.30 13.60
C ARG A 46 -10.28 -3.22 14.31
N PHE A 47 -8.96 -3.26 14.19
CA PHE A 47 -8.08 -2.25 14.78
C PHE A 47 -8.44 -0.85 14.29
N ILE A 48 -8.56 -0.66 12.98
CA ILE A 48 -8.93 0.62 12.38
C ILE A 48 -10.30 1.10 12.87
N LEU A 49 -11.27 0.21 12.96
CA LEU A 49 -12.61 0.55 13.43
C LEU A 49 -12.60 1.00 14.90
N GLU A 50 -11.81 0.34 15.77
CA GLU A 50 -11.66 0.77 17.16
C GLU A 50 -11.01 2.16 17.27
N VAL A 51 -9.99 2.44 16.46
CA VAL A 51 -9.38 3.78 16.41
C VAL A 51 -10.39 4.81 15.92
N ALA A 52 -11.15 4.51 14.86
CA ALA A 52 -12.14 5.41 14.28
C ALA A 52 -13.29 5.78 15.28
N LYS A 53 -13.69 4.86 16.16
CA LYS A 53 -14.65 5.11 17.25
C LYS A 53 -14.15 6.14 18.26
N ASN A 54 -12.84 6.33 18.38
CA ASN A 54 -12.21 7.30 19.27
C ASN A 54 -12.01 8.69 18.63
N ASN A 55 -12.97 9.12 17.81
CA ASN A 55 -13.06 10.46 17.22
C ASN A 55 -11.95 10.83 16.22
N VAL A 56 -11.36 9.85 15.55
CA VAL A 56 -10.46 10.13 14.42
C VAL A 56 -11.28 10.54 13.20
N GLY A 57 -10.86 11.60 12.52
CA GLY A 57 -11.56 12.12 11.32
C GLY A 57 -11.15 11.43 10.02
N LEU A 58 -9.88 11.05 9.91
CA LEU A 58 -9.32 10.37 8.73
C LEU A 58 -8.42 9.22 9.15
N VAL A 59 -8.54 8.10 8.46
CA VAL A 59 -7.68 6.93 8.64
C VAL A 59 -6.95 6.60 7.35
N LEU A 60 -5.63 6.42 7.45
CA LEU A 60 -4.78 5.90 6.38
C LEU A 60 -4.15 4.58 6.87
N PRO A 61 -4.63 3.42 6.41
CA PRO A 61 -3.99 2.13 6.69
C PRO A 61 -2.57 2.05 6.13
N GLY A 62 -1.85 1.01 6.51
CA GLY A 62 -0.53 0.71 5.96
C GLY A 62 -0.50 0.73 4.43
N CYS A 63 0.61 1.13 3.83
CA CYS A 63 0.69 1.31 2.39
C CYS A 63 0.56 -0.03 1.64
N GLN A 64 -0.22 -0.01 0.55
CA GLN A 64 -0.55 -1.19 -0.23
C GLN A 64 0.08 -1.13 -1.62
N PRO A 65 0.95 -2.07 -2.00
CA PRO A 65 1.47 -2.12 -3.35
C PRO A 65 0.37 -2.47 -4.36
N VAL A 66 0.31 -1.74 -5.46
CA VAL A 66 -0.63 -2.05 -6.56
C VAL A 66 -0.26 -3.34 -7.29
N TYR A 67 1.00 -3.75 -7.20
CA TYR A 67 1.50 -5.07 -7.57
C TYR A 67 2.16 -5.73 -6.37
N ASN A 68 1.64 -6.89 -5.96
CA ASN A 68 2.24 -7.68 -4.88
C ASN A 68 3.29 -8.62 -5.47
N PRO A 69 4.58 -8.32 -5.32
CA PRO A 69 5.64 -9.12 -5.92
C PRO A 69 5.84 -10.47 -5.22
N MET A 70 5.40 -10.60 -3.95
CA MET A 70 5.51 -11.84 -3.18
C MET A 70 4.68 -12.97 -3.80
N PHE A 71 3.62 -12.65 -4.54
CA PHE A 71 2.74 -13.64 -5.17
C PHE A 71 2.45 -13.33 -6.64
N GLY A 72 3.12 -12.33 -7.22
CA GLY A 72 2.93 -11.94 -8.62
C GLY A 72 1.50 -11.48 -8.92
N GLN A 73 0.87 -10.72 -8.02
CA GLN A 73 -0.53 -10.37 -8.11
C GLN A 73 -0.77 -8.85 -8.21
N TRP A 74 -1.54 -8.47 -9.22
CA TRP A 74 -2.09 -7.13 -9.30
C TRP A 74 -3.26 -6.96 -8.32
N LEU A 75 -3.22 -5.92 -7.49
CA LEU A 75 -4.23 -5.64 -6.47
C LEU A 75 -5.64 -5.52 -7.08
N TYR A 76 -5.79 -4.86 -8.23
CA TYR A 76 -7.07 -4.69 -8.92
C TYR A 76 -7.72 -6.00 -9.39
N LYS A 77 -7.00 -7.13 -9.42
CA LYS A 77 -7.57 -8.44 -9.82
C LYS A 77 -8.31 -9.14 -8.68
N ASN A 78 -8.14 -8.72 -7.43
CA ASN A 78 -8.74 -9.38 -6.27
C ASN A 78 -10.16 -8.89 -5.98
N LYS A 79 -11.12 -9.30 -6.80
CA LYS A 79 -12.53 -8.90 -6.68
C LYS A 79 -13.17 -9.25 -5.32
N LYS A 80 -12.74 -10.34 -4.66
CA LYS A 80 -13.26 -10.72 -3.35
C LYS A 80 -12.88 -9.69 -2.30
N MET A 81 -11.63 -9.29 -2.27
CA MET A 81 -11.11 -8.29 -1.33
C MET A 81 -11.90 -6.96 -1.42
N TYR A 82 -12.17 -6.46 -2.63
CA TYR A 82 -12.96 -5.23 -2.80
C TYR A 82 -14.43 -5.40 -2.35
N ARG A 83 -15.05 -6.56 -2.54
CA ARG A 83 -16.40 -6.83 -2.03
C ARG A 83 -16.42 -6.85 -0.50
N ASP A 84 -15.43 -7.49 0.13
CA ASP A 84 -15.32 -7.56 1.58
C ASP A 84 -15.08 -6.16 2.19
N LEU A 85 -14.24 -5.36 1.53
CA LEU A 85 -14.04 -3.94 1.86
C LEU A 85 -15.35 -3.15 1.75
N ALA A 86 -16.07 -3.27 0.64
CA ALA A 86 -17.35 -2.58 0.44
C ALA A 86 -18.40 -2.94 1.51
N ALA A 87 -18.42 -4.19 1.95
CA ALA A 87 -19.31 -4.63 3.04
C ALA A 87 -18.90 -4.07 4.42
N TRP A 88 -17.63 -3.73 4.60
CA TRP A 88 -17.10 -3.18 5.84
C TRP A 88 -17.21 -1.64 5.91
N MET A 89 -17.10 -0.92 4.78
CA MET A 89 -17.09 0.55 4.73
C MET A 89 -18.24 1.23 5.48
N PRO A 90 -19.50 0.74 5.43
CA PRO A 90 -20.60 1.33 6.20
C PRO A 90 -20.34 1.36 7.73
N LYS A 91 -19.63 0.36 8.27
CA LYS A 91 -19.27 0.31 9.70
C LYS A 91 -18.27 1.41 10.05
N LEU A 92 -17.31 1.67 9.20
CA LEU A 92 -16.36 2.78 9.37
C LEU A 92 -17.09 4.13 9.27
N HIS A 93 -17.87 4.34 8.23
CA HIS A 93 -18.61 5.57 8.01
C HIS A 93 -19.59 5.90 9.14
N ALA A 94 -20.17 4.90 9.80
CA ALA A 94 -21.02 5.09 10.96
C ALA A 94 -20.30 5.77 12.15
N THR A 95 -18.96 5.74 12.19
CA THR A 95 -18.15 6.48 13.18
C THR A 95 -17.94 7.96 12.81
N GLY A 96 -18.31 8.34 11.59
CA GLY A 96 -18.00 9.65 10.98
C GLY A 96 -16.56 9.79 10.49
N ALA A 97 -15.73 8.75 10.59
CA ALA A 97 -14.38 8.74 10.01
C ALA A 97 -14.42 8.51 8.48
N LYS A 98 -13.38 9.02 7.81
CA LYS A 98 -13.11 8.79 6.39
C LYS A 98 -11.93 7.86 6.23
N LEU A 99 -11.88 7.13 5.11
CA LEU A 99 -10.79 6.23 4.74
C LEU A 99 -10.11 6.73 3.46
N PHE A 100 -8.78 6.92 3.53
CA PHE A 100 -7.94 7.03 2.35
C PHE A 100 -7.00 5.82 2.31
N VAL A 101 -6.93 5.14 1.18
CA VAL A 101 -6.01 4.02 1.00
C VAL A 101 -4.71 4.54 0.39
N GLN A 102 -3.60 4.31 1.08
CA GLN A 102 -2.28 4.64 0.55
C GLN A 102 -1.81 3.55 -0.41
N LEU A 103 -1.62 3.89 -1.68
CA LEU A 103 -1.11 3.00 -2.72
C LEU A 103 0.36 3.28 -3.00
N THR A 104 1.14 2.22 -3.24
CA THR A 104 2.54 2.32 -3.64
C THR A 104 2.82 1.55 -4.94
N ALA A 105 3.79 2.04 -5.71
CA ALA A 105 4.31 1.34 -6.89
C ALA A 105 5.21 0.15 -6.52
N GLY A 106 5.58 0.01 -5.24
CA GLY A 106 6.43 -1.06 -4.75
C GLY A 106 7.70 -0.55 -4.08
N PHE A 107 8.50 -1.49 -3.60
CA PHE A 107 9.64 -1.21 -2.73
C PHE A 107 10.89 -0.71 -3.48
N GLY A 108 10.95 -0.86 -4.81
CA GLY A 108 12.10 -0.44 -5.59
C GLY A 108 13.41 -1.01 -5.03
N ARG A 109 14.41 -0.16 -4.86
CA ARG A 109 15.72 -0.54 -4.28
C ARG A 109 15.69 -0.77 -2.75
N SER A 110 14.56 -0.55 -2.09
CA SER A 110 14.44 -0.73 -0.62
C SER A 110 13.92 -2.11 -0.20
N PHE A 111 13.70 -3.04 -1.12
CA PHE A 111 13.11 -4.34 -0.79
C PHE A 111 14.01 -5.24 0.08
N THR A 112 15.31 -5.26 -0.16
CA THR A 112 16.23 -6.18 0.51
C THR A 112 16.62 -5.68 1.89
N VAL A 113 15.78 -5.95 2.89
CA VAL A 113 15.96 -5.51 4.28
C VAL A 113 16.51 -6.59 5.21
N SER A 114 16.75 -7.82 4.73
CA SER A 114 17.24 -8.94 5.52
C SER A 114 18.17 -9.86 4.75
N LYS A 115 19.03 -10.58 5.51
CA LYS A 115 19.93 -11.59 4.92
C LYS A 115 19.18 -12.67 4.13
N LEU A 116 18.01 -13.07 4.57
CA LEU A 116 17.18 -14.04 3.85
C LEU A 116 16.78 -13.52 2.46
N MET A 117 16.38 -12.29 2.35
CA MET A 117 16.02 -11.67 1.06
C MET A 117 17.22 -11.55 0.13
N GLU A 118 18.40 -11.20 0.68
CA GLU A 118 19.66 -11.21 -0.08
C GLU A 118 19.97 -12.60 -0.62
N ASP A 119 19.88 -13.62 0.22
CA ASP A 119 20.17 -15.02 -0.17
C ASP A 119 19.15 -15.55 -1.21
N LEU A 120 17.87 -15.19 -1.09
CA LEU A 120 16.84 -15.52 -2.10
C LEU A 120 17.18 -14.97 -3.49
N TYR A 121 17.80 -13.80 -3.54
CA TYR A 121 18.22 -13.18 -4.79
C TYR A 121 19.56 -13.71 -5.31
N THR A 122 20.58 -13.82 -4.45
CA THR A 122 21.95 -14.12 -4.84
C THR A 122 22.23 -15.61 -5.02
N ASN A 123 21.49 -16.50 -4.32
CA ASN A 123 21.65 -17.94 -4.45
C ASN A 123 20.80 -18.49 -5.60
N PRO A 124 21.41 -19.07 -6.66
CA PRO A 124 20.68 -19.55 -7.85
C PRO A 124 19.62 -20.62 -7.54
N VAL A 125 19.87 -21.48 -6.54
CA VAL A 125 18.93 -22.53 -6.14
C VAL A 125 17.73 -21.92 -5.44
N LEU A 126 17.95 -21.05 -4.45
CA LEU A 126 16.88 -20.37 -3.73
C LEU A 126 16.07 -19.48 -4.67
N ARG A 127 16.73 -18.75 -5.57
CA ARG A 127 16.07 -17.92 -6.60
C ARG A 127 15.15 -18.75 -7.51
N ARG A 128 15.61 -19.94 -7.93
CA ARG A 128 14.79 -20.84 -8.76
C ARG A 128 13.59 -21.40 -8.00
N VAL A 129 13.78 -21.82 -6.76
CA VAL A 129 12.71 -22.37 -5.91
C VAL A 129 11.69 -21.32 -5.50
N SER A 130 12.12 -20.08 -5.24
CA SER A 130 11.22 -18.99 -4.87
C SER A 130 10.43 -18.39 -6.03
N LYS A 131 10.87 -18.58 -7.27
CA LYS A 131 10.25 -17.99 -8.48
C LYS A 131 8.72 -18.17 -8.59
N PRO A 132 8.11 -19.31 -8.21
CA PRO A 132 6.65 -19.47 -8.24
C PRO A 132 5.89 -18.58 -7.24
N PHE A 133 6.60 -18.09 -6.20
CA PHE A 133 6.03 -17.34 -5.09
C PHE A 133 6.47 -15.89 -5.06
N MET A 134 7.55 -15.55 -5.78
CA MET A 134 8.16 -14.23 -5.77
C MET A 134 8.57 -13.81 -7.19
N ASP A 135 8.12 -12.66 -7.62
CA ASP A 135 8.60 -12.01 -8.84
C ASP A 135 9.82 -11.15 -8.51
N LEU A 136 10.98 -11.81 -8.38
CA LEU A 136 12.24 -11.14 -8.01
C LEU A 136 12.67 -10.10 -9.05
N ASP A 137 12.30 -10.27 -10.30
CA ASP A 137 12.66 -9.32 -11.36
C ASP A 137 11.86 -8.01 -11.23
N ARG A 138 10.60 -8.07 -10.81
CA ARG A 138 9.80 -6.87 -10.51
C ARG A 138 10.08 -6.28 -9.13
N ILE A 139 10.43 -7.10 -8.14
CA ILE A 139 10.82 -6.60 -6.81
C ILE A 139 11.98 -5.61 -6.91
N CYS A 140 12.96 -5.89 -7.77
CA CYS A 140 14.16 -5.07 -7.95
C CYS A 140 14.03 -4.06 -9.10
N ALA A 141 12.82 -3.87 -9.66
CA ALA A 141 12.59 -2.88 -10.70
C ALA A 141 12.49 -1.48 -10.11
N THR A 142 13.20 -0.53 -10.69
CA THR A 142 13.35 0.83 -10.19
C THR A 142 13.33 1.84 -11.35
N ALA A 143 13.31 3.13 -11.04
CA ALA A 143 13.35 4.18 -12.06
C ALA A 143 14.70 4.21 -12.80
N SER A 144 15.79 3.83 -12.13
CA SER A 144 17.14 3.75 -12.70
C SER A 144 17.92 2.61 -12.04
N PRO A 145 18.96 2.02 -12.69
CA PRO A 145 19.70 0.88 -12.16
C PRO A 145 20.66 1.30 -11.05
N THR A 146 20.14 1.66 -9.92
CA THR A 146 20.88 2.03 -8.70
C THR A 146 21.03 0.83 -7.76
N PRO A 147 22.10 0.74 -6.96
CA PRO A 147 22.27 -0.33 -5.98
C PRO A 147 21.10 -0.40 -4.99
N ASN A 148 20.79 -1.61 -4.51
CA ASN A 148 19.84 -1.76 -3.41
C ASN A 148 20.32 -1.00 -2.18
N ARG A 149 19.40 -0.37 -1.45
CA ARG A 149 19.71 0.47 -0.29
C ARG A 149 20.41 -0.28 0.84
N TRP A 150 20.11 -1.56 1.02
CA TRP A 150 20.54 -2.36 2.17
C TRP A 150 21.57 -3.43 1.83
N SER A 151 21.80 -3.71 0.53
CA SER A 151 22.77 -4.71 0.09
C SER A 151 23.30 -4.41 -1.31
N ASP A 152 24.59 -4.18 -1.41
CA ASP A 152 25.29 -3.99 -2.70
C ASP A 152 25.30 -5.26 -3.57
N LYS A 153 24.93 -6.42 -2.99
CA LYS A 153 24.89 -7.70 -3.71
C LYS A 153 23.60 -7.89 -4.50
N VAL A 154 22.58 -7.08 -4.22
CA VAL A 154 21.30 -7.15 -4.93
C VAL A 154 21.22 -5.95 -5.86
N PRO A 155 21.42 -6.12 -7.18
CA PRO A 155 21.27 -5.04 -8.13
C PRO A 155 19.79 -4.69 -8.30
N SER A 156 19.49 -3.45 -8.59
CA SER A 156 18.21 -3.07 -9.16
C SER A 156 18.33 -2.94 -10.68
N ARG A 157 17.21 -3.06 -11.37
CA ARG A 157 17.11 -2.84 -12.81
C ARG A 157 16.17 -1.70 -13.14
N GLU A 158 16.44 -1.02 -14.23
CA GLU A 158 15.51 -0.04 -14.77
C GLU A 158 14.21 -0.70 -15.26
N MET A 159 13.08 -0.07 -14.99
CA MET A 159 11.80 -0.45 -15.57
C MET A 159 11.73 -0.08 -17.05
N THR A 160 11.06 -0.91 -17.84
CA THR A 160 10.72 -0.51 -19.19
C THR A 160 9.56 0.49 -19.19
N VAL A 161 9.41 1.23 -20.30
CA VAL A 161 8.29 2.17 -20.47
C VAL A 161 6.94 1.46 -20.37
N GLU A 162 6.86 0.23 -20.90
CA GLU A 162 5.66 -0.61 -20.81
C GLU A 162 5.33 -0.97 -19.35
N GLU A 163 6.33 -1.33 -18.57
CA GLU A 163 6.14 -1.62 -17.12
C GLU A 163 5.68 -0.37 -16.36
N ILE A 164 6.19 0.81 -16.72
CA ILE A 164 5.71 2.08 -16.15
C ILE A 164 4.23 2.32 -16.50
N HIS A 165 3.85 2.11 -17.77
CA HIS A 165 2.45 2.25 -18.19
C HIS A 165 1.53 1.22 -17.52
N GLU A 166 1.96 -0.03 -17.34
CA GLU A 166 1.23 -1.04 -16.57
C GLU A 166 1.02 -0.59 -15.12
N MET A 167 2.04 0.01 -14.52
CA MET A 167 1.97 0.50 -13.14
C MET A 167 0.96 1.65 -13.02
N VAL A 168 1.03 2.64 -13.93
CA VAL A 168 0.08 3.77 -13.98
C VAL A 168 -1.36 3.28 -14.15
N ASP A 169 -1.59 2.33 -15.08
CA ASP A 169 -2.92 1.72 -15.27
C ASP A 169 -3.39 0.96 -14.03
N ALA A 170 -2.47 0.28 -13.32
CA ALA A 170 -2.79 -0.40 -12.07
C ALA A 170 -3.24 0.57 -10.97
N PHE A 171 -2.56 1.71 -10.79
CA PHE A 171 -3.01 2.77 -9.87
C PHE A 171 -4.42 3.24 -10.22
N ARG A 172 -4.68 3.55 -11.49
CA ARG A 172 -5.99 3.98 -11.97
C ARG A 172 -7.07 2.94 -11.66
N ARG A 173 -6.83 1.66 -11.99
CA ARG A 173 -7.79 0.56 -11.75
C ARG A 173 -8.05 0.36 -10.26
N CYS A 174 -7.00 0.38 -9.43
CA CYS A 174 -7.15 0.27 -7.98
C CYS A 174 -7.98 1.44 -7.43
N ALA A 175 -7.71 2.67 -7.85
CA ALA A 175 -8.45 3.85 -7.41
C ALA A 175 -9.95 3.76 -7.75
N VAL A 176 -10.30 3.31 -8.98
CA VAL A 176 -11.70 3.10 -9.38
C VAL A 176 -12.37 2.04 -8.50
N LEU A 177 -11.73 0.88 -8.29
CA LEU A 177 -12.30 -0.19 -7.48
C LEU A 177 -12.43 0.19 -6.00
N LEU A 178 -11.49 0.99 -5.46
CA LEU A 178 -11.58 1.54 -4.11
C LEU A 178 -12.76 2.51 -3.99
N GLN A 179 -12.94 3.39 -4.98
CA GLN A 179 -14.09 4.29 -5.04
C GLN A 179 -15.41 3.51 -5.10
N GLU A 180 -15.51 2.49 -5.96
CA GLU A 180 -16.69 1.61 -6.06
C GLU A 180 -16.96 0.85 -4.75
N ALA A 181 -15.91 0.53 -3.98
CA ALA A 181 -16.04 -0.07 -2.65
C ALA A 181 -16.42 0.94 -1.55
N GLY A 182 -16.55 2.23 -1.87
CA GLY A 182 -16.96 3.28 -0.93
C GLY A 182 -15.80 3.93 -0.17
N VAL A 183 -14.55 3.74 -0.59
CA VAL A 183 -13.38 4.43 -0.05
C VAL A 183 -13.44 5.90 -0.42
N ASP A 184 -13.12 6.78 0.54
CA ASP A 184 -13.29 8.23 0.39
C ASP A 184 -12.16 8.90 -0.40
N GLY A 185 -10.96 8.27 -0.45
CA GLY A 185 -9.83 8.83 -1.18
C GLY A 185 -8.66 7.86 -1.33
N VAL A 186 -7.69 8.26 -2.13
CA VAL A 186 -6.45 7.54 -2.38
C VAL A 186 -5.28 8.46 -2.09
N GLU A 187 -4.28 7.95 -1.37
CA GLU A 187 -2.99 8.58 -1.18
C GLU A 187 -1.92 7.84 -1.99
N ILE A 188 -1.02 8.56 -2.63
CA ILE A 188 0.10 7.97 -3.36
C ILE A 188 1.34 8.03 -2.49
N HIS A 189 1.91 6.87 -2.19
CA HIS A 189 3.15 6.77 -1.43
C HIS A 189 4.35 7.11 -2.31
N ALA A 190 5.00 8.23 -2.03
CA ALA A 190 6.13 8.76 -2.78
C ALA A 190 7.30 9.15 -1.87
N VAL A 191 7.61 8.27 -0.88
CA VAL A 191 8.67 8.50 0.10
C VAL A 191 9.33 7.17 0.52
N HIS A 192 10.32 7.18 1.36
CA HIS A 192 11.15 6.09 1.88
C HIS A 192 12.42 5.76 1.08
N GLU A 193 13.02 6.76 0.41
CA GLU A 193 14.37 6.71 -0.15
C GLU A 193 14.69 5.44 -0.97
N GLY A 194 13.98 5.27 -2.06
CA GLY A 194 14.22 4.15 -2.97
C GLY A 194 12.99 3.32 -3.28
N TYR A 195 11.80 3.74 -2.83
CA TYR A 195 10.57 3.33 -3.47
C TYR A 195 10.48 3.97 -4.84
N LEU A 196 9.77 3.36 -5.76
CA LEU A 196 9.83 3.71 -7.18
C LEU A 196 9.59 5.20 -7.48
N LEU A 197 8.75 5.88 -6.71
CA LEU A 197 8.37 7.27 -6.97
C LEU A 197 9.26 8.32 -6.32
N ASP A 198 10.18 7.95 -5.44
CA ASP A 198 11.10 8.87 -4.75
C ASP A 198 12.58 8.63 -5.08
N GLN A 199 12.84 7.97 -6.20
CA GLN A 199 14.18 7.69 -6.71
C GLN A 199 14.72 8.81 -7.58
#